data_5f05482fbfb76d9d7add954b83b64c81
#
_entry.id   5f05482fbfb76d9d7add954b83b64c81
#
_cell.length_a   1.000
_cell.length_b   1.000
_cell.length_c   1.000
_cell.angle_alpha   90.00
_cell.angle_beta   90.00
_cell.angle_gamma   90.00
#
_symmetry.space_group_name_H-M   'P 1'
#
loop_
_entity.id
_entity.type
_entity.pdbx_description
1 polymer ?
#
loop_
_entity_poly.entity_id
_entity_poly.type
_entity_poly.pdbx_seq_one_letter_code
_entity_poly.pdbx_strand_id
1 'polypeptide(L)'
;IEQDSILYIESLLRKRHIYTESGEYISTESLTYWKNILGKETFCHVNKSTIINIKKVKEFSNTYVKLENVEGTIDIARDRRNEFKQKLLMYLAGQE
;
A
#
# COMPACT_ATOMS: atom_id res chain seq x y z
N ILE A 1 -1.28 -16.35 -0.05
CA ILE A 1 -2.04 -15.12 -0.33
C ILE A 1 -1.61 -14.56 -1.68
N GLU A 2 -2.56 -14.28 -2.53
CA GLU A 2 -2.27 -13.64 -3.81
C GLU A 2 -2.01 -12.14 -3.60
N GLN A 3 -0.95 -11.63 -4.22
CA GLN A 3 -0.60 -10.23 -4.07
C GLN A 3 -1.73 -9.29 -4.51
N ASP A 4 -2.45 -9.64 -5.57
CA ASP A 4 -3.53 -8.80 -6.07
C ASP A 4 -4.68 -8.63 -5.08
N SER A 5 -4.82 -9.54 -4.13
CA SER A 5 -5.87 -9.43 -3.11
C SER A 5 -5.48 -8.54 -1.93
N ILE A 6 -4.21 -8.20 -1.81
CA ILE A 6 -3.72 -7.36 -0.70
C ILE A 6 -4.14 -5.92 -0.93
N LEU A 7 -4.78 -5.33 0.09
CA LEU A 7 -5.17 -3.92 0.08
C LEU A 7 -4.03 -3.06 0.60
N TYR A 8 -3.53 -3.39 1.77
CA TYR A 8 -2.36 -2.72 2.34
C TYR A 8 -1.79 -3.54 3.48
N ILE A 9 -0.56 -3.20 3.87
CA ILE A 9 0.14 -3.82 5.00
C ILE A 9 0.53 -2.71 5.95
N GLU A 10 0.22 -2.90 7.24
CA GLU A 10 0.52 -1.92 8.27
C GLU A 10 1.30 -2.56 9.42
N SER A 11 2.38 -1.91 9.84
CA SER A 11 3.19 -2.34 10.95
C SER A 11 2.59 -1.79 12.25
N LEU A 12 2.11 -2.68 13.12
CA LEU A 12 1.52 -2.33 14.41
C LEU A 12 2.05 -3.28 15.48
N LEU A 13 2.49 -2.72 16.61
CA LEU A 13 2.87 -3.52 17.79
C LEU A 13 3.79 -4.69 17.45
N ARG A 14 4.83 -4.41 16.65
CA ARG A 14 5.85 -5.40 16.25
C ARG A 14 5.35 -6.52 15.35
N LYS A 15 4.15 -6.38 14.81
CA LYS A 15 3.60 -7.31 13.83
C LYS A 15 3.19 -6.55 12.59
N ARG A 16 3.07 -7.27 11.48
CA ARG A 16 2.56 -6.71 10.24
C ARG A 16 1.17 -7.24 10.02
N HIS A 17 0.23 -6.32 9.85
CA HIS A 17 -1.16 -6.65 9.57
C HIS A 17 -1.36 -6.54 8.07
N ILE A 18 -1.69 -7.65 7.44
CA ILE A 18 -1.89 -7.72 6.00
C ILE A 18 -3.40 -7.75 5.77
N TYR A 19 -3.93 -6.64 5.23
CA TYR A 19 -5.36 -6.52 4.97
C TYR A 19 -5.62 -6.89 3.52
N THR A 20 -6.51 -7.87 3.32
CA THR A 20 -6.85 -8.36 2.00
C THR A 20 -8.36 -8.26 1.78
N GLU A 21 -8.78 -8.53 0.54
CA GLU A 21 -10.21 -8.53 0.22
C GLU A 21 -10.97 -9.63 0.95
N SER A 22 -10.28 -10.68 1.38
CA SER A 22 -10.91 -11.80 2.08
C SER A 22 -10.68 -11.82 3.60
N GLY A 23 -9.93 -10.85 4.13
CA GLY A 23 -9.70 -10.77 5.57
C GLY A 23 -8.33 -10.24 5.93
N GLU A 24 -8.03 -10.31 7.23
CA GLU A 24 -6.77 -9.84 7.77
C GLU A 24 -5.88 -11.00 8.15
N TYR A 25 -4.59 -10.87 7.86
CA TYR A 25 -3.58 -11.86 8.23
C TYR A 25 -2.47 -11.16 9.00
N ILE A 26 -1.84 -11.89 9.92
CA ILE A 26 -0.75 -11.36 10.75
C ILE A 26 0.56 -12.02 10.34
N SER A 27 1.60 -11.21 10.17
CA SER A 27 2.94 -11.69 9.84
C SER A 27 3.95 -11.14 10.84
N THR A 28 4.94 -11.96 11.20
CA THR A 28 6.07 -11.53 12.02
C THR A 28 7.26 -11.06 11.17
N GLU A 29 7.18 -11.23 9.85
CA GLU A 29 8.22 -10.73 8.94
C GLU A 29 8.23 -9.21 8.96
N SER A 30 9.42 -8.60 8.73
CA SER A 30 9.55 -7.15 8.75
C SER A 30 8.85 -6.49 7.56
N LEU A 31 8.59 -5.19 7.68
CA LEU A 31 8.03 -4.43 6.57
C LEU A 31 9.00 -4.41 5.39
N THR A 32 10.31 -4.38 5.66
CA THR A 32 11.33 -4.46 4.63
C THR A 32 11.24 -5.77 3.85
N TYR A 33 11.01 -6.87 4.56
CA TYR A 33 10.80 -8.17 3.91
C TYR A 33 9.65 -8.09 2.91
N TRP A 34 8.51 -7.56 3.35
CA TRP A 34 7.34 -7.44 2.48
C TRP A 34 7.60 -6.49 1.31
N LYS A 35 8.28 -5.37 1.58
CA LYS A 35 8.64 -4.43 0.52
C LYS A 35 9.48 -5.12 -0.57
N ASN A 36 10.35 -6.04 -0.18
CA ASN A 36 11.24 -6.69 -1.14
C ASN A 36 10.56 -7.78 -1.96
N ILE A 37 9.53 -8.45 -1.44
CA ILE A 37 8.88 -9.53 -2.16
C ILE A 37 7.64 -9.09 -2.95
N LEU A 38 7.06 -7.94 -2.61
CA LEU A 38 5.89 -7.44 -3.33
C LEU A 38 6.30 -6.76 -4.64
N GLY A 39 5.43 -6.81 -5.63
CA GLY A 39 5.69 -6.18 -6.92
C GLY A 39 5.90 -4.68 -6.78
N LYS A 40 7.05 -4.20 -7.22
CA LYS A 40 7.44 -2.80 -7.03
C LYS A 40 6.63 -1.82 -7.87
N GLU A 41 6.02 -2.29 -8.93
CA GLU A 41 5.18 -1.43 -9.77
C GLU A 41 3.79 -1.23 -9.20
N THR A 42 3.33 -2.13 -8.35
CA THR A 42 1.96 -2.11 -7.83
C THR A 42 1.87 -1.83 -6.35
N PHE A 43 2.98 -1.89 -5.61
CA PHE A 43 2.98 -1.61 -4.17
C PHE A 43 3.87 -0.43 -3.86
N CYS A 44 3.42 0.42 -2.96
CA CYS A 44 4.11 1.64 -2.60
C CYS A 44 4.19 1.80 -1.08
N HIS A 45 5.39 2.05 -0.60
CA HIS A 45 5.65 2.33 0.80
C HIS A 45 5.34 3.82 1.03
N VAL A 46 4.15 4.12 1.55
CA VAL A 46 3.65 5.51 1.63
C VAL A 46 4.03 6.24 2.91
N ASN A 47 4.36 5.50 3.96
CA ASN A 47 4.90 6.08 5.19
C ASN A 47 5.70 4.99 5.89
N LYS A 48 6.37 5.33 6.99
CA LYS A 48 7.31 4.38 7.61
C LYS A 48 6.69 3.08 8.08
N SER A 49 5.37 3.03 8.22
CA SER A 49 4.69 1.84 8.74
C SER A 49 3.72 1.19 7.76
N THR A 50 3.55 1.73 6.55
CA THR A 50 2.47 1.28 5.68
C THR A 50 2.91 1.12 4.22
N ILE A 51 2.53 -0.03 3.64
CA ILE A 51 2.69 -0.31 2.20
C ILE A 51 1.27 -0.48 1.64
N ILE A 52 0.96 0.21 0.55
CA ILE A 52 -0.36 0.10 -0.08
C ILE A 52 -0.26 -0.56 -1.45
N ASN A 53 -1.38 -1.11 -1.89
CA ASN A 53 -1.53 -1.62 -3.24
C ASN A 53 -2.08 -0.49 -4.13
N ILE A 54 -1.28 -0.04 -5.08
CA ILE A 54 -1.66 1.06 -5.98
C ILE A 54 -2.94 0.73 -6.75
N LYS A 55 -3.14 -0.54 -7.11
CA LYS A 55 -4.33 -0.97 -7.84
C LYS A 55 -5.63 -0.73 -7.07
N LYS A 56 -5.55 -0.57 -5.76
CA LYS A 56 -6.73 -0.42 -4.90
C LYS A 56 -7.01 1.03 -4.53
N VAL A 57 -6.24 1.97 -5.07
CA VAL A 57 -6.46 3.39 -4.79
C VAL A 57 -7.77 3.85 -5.39
N LYS A 58 -8.64 4.40 -4.54
CA LYS A 58 -9.94 4.92 -4.91
C LYS A 58 -9.90 6.44 -5.02
N GLU A 59 -9.19 7.08 -4.10
CA GLU A 59 -9.11 8.53 -4.01
C GLU A 59 -7.76 8.91 -3.44
N PHE A 60 -7.21 10.04 -3.84
CA PHE A 60 -5.90 10.46 -3.32
C PHE A 60 -5.76 11.98 -3.34
N SER A 61 -4.84 12.46 -2.52
CA SER A 61 -4.39 13.84 -2.53
C SER A 61 -2.87 13.84 -2.31
N ASN A 62 -2.28 15.01 -2.10
CA ASN A 62 -0.86 15.08 -1.77
C ASN A 62 -0.55 14.50 -0.37
N THR A 63 -1.52 14.43 0.51
CA THR A 63 -1.29 14.08 1.90
C THR A 63 -1.91 12.75 2.33
N TYR A 64 -2.84 12.20 1.54
CA TYR A 64 -3.51 10.98 1.92
C TYR A 64 -3.91 10.15 0.71
N VAL A 65 -4.22 8.89 0.98
CA VAL A 65 -4.79 8.00 -0.01
C VAL A 65 -5.95 7.24 0.63
N LYS A 66 -6.98 6.97 -0.16
CA LYS A 66 -8.11 6.14 0.24
C LYS A 66 -8.16 4.93 -0.67
N LEU A 67 -8.29 3.76 -0.06
CA LEU A 67 -8.32 2.50 -0.81
C LEU A 67 -9.74 1.96 -0.89
N GLU A 68 -10.01 1.16 -1.92
CA GLU A 68 -11.29 0.46 -2.05
C GLU A 68 -11.46 -0.51 -0.89
N ASN A 69 -12.66 -0.54 -0.33
CA ASN A 69 -13.04 -1.45 0.76
C ASN A 69 -12.26 -1.22 2.05
N VAL A 70 -11.65 -0.05 2.21
CA VAL A 70 -10.94 0.34 3.43
C VAL A 70 -11.58 1.62 3.95
N GLU A 71 -11.99 1.62 5.21
CA GLU A 71 -12.53 2.82 5.83
C GLU A 71 -11.40 3.77 6.20
N GLY A 72 -11.69 5.08 6.10
CA GLY A 72 -10.71 6.10 6.44
C GLY A 72 -9.65 6.29 5.39
N THR A 73 -8.62 7.01 5.78
CA THR A 73 -7.52 7.39 4.88
C THR A 73 -6.19 6.92 5.44
N ILE A 74 -5.20 6.79 4.55
CA ILE A 74 -3.84 6.43 4.93
C ILE A 74 -2.95 7.62 4.58
N ASP A 75 -2.16 8.09 5.55
CA ASP A 75 -1.30 9.25 5.34
C ASP A 75 -0.12 8.93 4.44
N ILE A 76 0.22 9.89 3.57
CA ILE A 76 1.41 9.81 2.74
C ILE A 76 2.47 10.72 3.34
N ALA A 77 3.59 10.14 3.79
CA ALA A 77 4.68 10.92 4.35
C ALA A 77 5.26 11.87 3.31
N ARG A 78 5.70 13.05 3.76
CA ARG A 78 6.19 14.10 2.86
C ARG A 78 7.27 13.59 1.91
N ASP A 79 8.23 12.82 2.42
CA ASP A 79 9.35 12.33 1.64
C ASP A 79 8.97 11.17 0.71
N ARG A 80 7.72 10.72 0.76
CA ARG A 80 7.22 9.62 -0.08
C ARG A 80 6.23 10.10 -1.15
N ARG A 81 5.88 11.38 -1.15
CA ARG A 81 4.84 11.90 -2.05
C ARG A 81 5.22 11.78 -3.52
N ASN A 82 6.46 12.08 -3.86
CA ASN A 82 6.91 11.98 -5.24
C ASN A 82 6.90 10.54 -5.74
N GLU A 83 7.38 9.61 -4.93
CA GLU A 83 7.40 8.20 -5.30
C GLU A 83 5.98 7.67 -5.50
N PHE A 84 5.08 7.98 -4.57
CA PHE A 84 3.69 7.58 -4.69
C PHE A 84 3.05 8.12 -5.97
N LYS A 85 3.22 9.41 -6.20
CA LYS A 85 2.63 10.07 -7.37
C LYS A 85 3.13 9.44 -8.67
N GLN A 86 4.44 9.18 -8.75
CA GLN A 86 5.01 8.58 -9.95
C GLN A 86 4.50 7.15 -10.18
N LYS A 87 4.46 6.35 -9.13
CA LYS A 87 3.94 4.99 -9.25
C LYS A 87 2.48 4.98 -9.67
N LEU A 88 1.67 5.87 -9.09
CA LEU A 88 0.26 5.97 -9.45
C LEU A 88 0.09 6.37 -10.90
N LEU A 89 0.83 7.39 -11.35
CA LEU A 89 0.74 7.85 -12.73
C LEU A 89 1.16 6.76 -13.72
N MET A 90 2.22 6.04 -13.41
CA MET A 90 2.67 4.94 -14.28
C MET A 90 1.65 3.82 -14.33
N TYR A 91 1.05 3.49 -13.21
CA TYR A 91 0.00 2.49 -13.18
C TYR A 91 -1.19 2.91 -14.04
N LEU A 92 -1.65 4.16 -13.87
CA LEU A 92 -2.79 4.66 -14.64
C LEU A 92 -2.49 4.71 -16.14
N ALA A 93 -1.27 5.09 -16.51
CA ALA A 93 -0.87 5.09 -17.91
C ALA A 93 -0.91 3.68 -18.51
N GLY A 94 -0.57 2.67 -17.71
CA GLY A 94 -0.59 1.28 -18.16
C GLY A 94 -1.99 0.68 -18.32
N GLN A 95 -3.03 1.40 -17.89
CA GLN A 95 -4.40 0.91 -17.99
C GLN A 95 -5.07 1.25 -19.32
N GLU A 96 -4.42 2.00 -20.16
CA GLU A 96 -4.96 2.38 -21.47
C GLU A 96 -4.84 1.27 -22.51
#